data_f18e8df71120758a14a16ef76c34c00b
#
_entry.id   f18e8df71120758a14a16ef76c34c00b
#
_cell.length_a   1.000
_cell.length_b   1.000
_cell.length_c   1.000
_cell.angle_alpha   90.00
_cell.angle_beta   90.00
_cell.angle_gamma   90.00
#
_symmetry.space_group_name_H-M   'P 1'
#
loop_
_entity.id
_entity.type
_entity.pdbx_description
1 polymer ?
#
loop_
_entity_poly.entity_id
_entity_poly.type
_entity_poly.pdbx_seq_one_letter_code
_entity_poly.pdbx_strand_id
1 'polypeptide(L)'
;MPEKKPFITLEQAQEIIADVPTPFHLYDEKGIRANARLVNKAFAWNKGFKEYFAVKATPNPYLLRILKEEGCGVDCSSYTELLLSEACGFSGSDIMFSSNETPVQDMKKAYDLGAYINLDDLTHVDFLKNVAGIPETICCRFNPGGTFDLGNGIMDNPGDSKYGMSEEQMTEAYTRLMALGAKNFGIHAFLASNTVTDDYYPELAGILFNLAVRLHQKTGAHIKFINLSGGVGVAYKPEQRSNDILAIGEGVRKKFEEILVPAGMGDVAIFTEMGRFLSLIHI
;
A
#
# COMPACT_ATOMS: atom_id res chain seq x y z
N MET A 1 -8.58 -23.67 -15.65
CA MET A 1 -8.25 -22.22 -15.64
C MET A 1 -8.29 -21.72 -17.06
N PRO A 2 -8.71 -20.49 -17.36
CA PRO A 2 -8.61 -19.97 -18.72
C PRO A 2 -7.14 -19.91 -19.10
N GLU A 3 -6.82 -20.38 -20.29
CA GLU A 3 -5.49 -20.32 -20.88
C GLU A 3 -5.05 -18.85 -20.96
N LYS A 4 -3.86 -18.53 -20.42
CA LYS A 4 -3.29 -17.18 -20.53
C LYS A 4 -2.94 -16.93 -22.00
N LYS A 5 -3.67 -16.03 -22.63
CA LYS A 5 -3.42 -15.60 -24.02
C LYS A 5 -2.70 -14.25 -24.02
N PRO A 6 -1.73 -14.05 -24.92
CA PRO A 6 -1.19 -12.72 -25.17
C PRO A 6 -2.33 -11.74 -25.50
N PHE A 7 -2.22 -10.49 -25.05
CA PHE A 7 -3.23 -9.47 -25.33
C PHE A 7 -3.10 -8.85 -26.75
N ILE A 8 -2.06 -9.25 -27.52
CA ILE A 8 -1.87 -8.91 -28.92
C ILE A 8 -1.68 -10.18 -29.75
N THR A 9 -1.95 -10.09 -31.07
CA THR A 9 -1.66 -11.15 -32.04
C THR A 9 -0.21 -11.11 -32.48
N LEU A 10 0.26 -12.20 -33.11
CA LEU A 10 1.60 -12.24 -33.73
C LEU A 10 1.77 -11.16 -34.80
N GLU A 11 0.74 -10.92 -35.62
CA GLU A 11 0.76 -9.89 -36.65
C GLU A 11 0.94 -8.49 -36.04
N GLN A 12 0.17 -8.15 -35.01
CA GLN A 12 0.34 -6.90 -34.26
C GLN A 12 1.73 -6.78 -33.63
N ALA A 13 2.29 -7.86 -33.09
CA ALA A 13 3.66 -7.85 -32.58
C ALA A 13 4.68 -7.55 -33.68
N GLN A 14 4.51 -8.15 -34.89
CA GLN A 14 5.38 -7.90 -36.03
C GLN A 14 5.31 -6.45 -36.53
N GLU A 15 4.11 -5.86 -36.58
CA GLU A 15 3.91 -4.45 -36.91
C GLU A 15 4.65 -3.54 -35.91
N ILE A 16 4.50 -3.79 -34.61
CA ILE A 16 5.18 -3.00 -33.56
C ILE A 16 6.71 -3.12 -33.68
N ILE A 17 7.24 -4.32 -33.92
CA ILE A 17 8.67 -4.58 -34.05
C ILE A 17 9.28 -3.84 -35.26
N ALA A 18 8.51 -3.59 -36.31
CA ALA A 18 8.96 -2.84 -37.45
C ALA A 18 9.32 -1.38 -37.11
N ASP A 19 8.60 -0.78 -36.14
CA ASP A 19 8.78 0.62 -35.71
C ASP A 19 9.60 0.75 -34.41
N VAL A 20 9.46 -0.23 -33.51
CA VAL A 20 10.10 -0.22 -32.18
C VAL A 20 11.03 -1.41 -32.06
N PRO A 21 12.36 -1.20 -32.06
CA PRO A 21 13.33 -2.32 -31.98
C PRO A 21 13.25 -3.03 -30.63
N THR A 22 13.41 -4.36 -30.67
CA THR A 22 13.54 -5.17 -29.44
C THR A 22 14.88 -4.96 -28.73
N PRO A 23 14.94 -5.09 -27.38
CA PRO A 23 13.84 -5.43 -26.48
C PRO A 23 13.02 -4.19 -26.09
N PHE A 24 11.71 -4.37 -25.83
CA PHE A 24 10.81 -3.33 -25.31
C PHE A 24 9.77 -3.95 -24.36
N HIS A 25 9.16 -3.08 -23.55
CA HIS A 25 8.01 -3.44 -22.71
C HIS A 25 6.72 -2.96 -23.39
N LEU A 26 5.77 -3.87 -23.55
CA LEU A 26 4.44 -3.56 -24.07
C LEU A 26 3.43 -3.69 -22.92
N TYR A 27 2.62 -2.63 -22.72
CA TYR A 27 1.65 -2.55 -21.64
C TYR A 27 0.22 -2.63 -22.18
N ASP A 28 -0.62 -3.45 -21.53
CA ASP A 28 -2.07 -3.49 -21.78
C ASP A 28 -2.78 -2.44 -20.93
N GLU A 29 -2.95 -1.22 -21.46
CA GLU A 29 -3.67 -0.14 -20.80
C GLU A 29 -5.08 -0.55 -20.38
N LYS A 30 -5.80 -1.25 -21.27
CA LYS A 30 -7.18 -1.68 -21.01
C LYS A 30 -7.23 -2.65 -19.82
N GLY A 31 -6.29 -3.57 -19.74
CA GLY A 31 -6.14 -4.50 -18.62
C GLY A 31 -5.80 -3.80 -17.31
N ILE A 32 -4.85 -2.86 -17.33
CA ILE A 32 -4.47 -2.05 -16.16
C ILE A 32 -5.67 -1.28 -15.61
N ARG A 33 -6.42 -0.58 -16.48
CA ARG A 33 -7.64 0.16 -16.07
C ARG A 33 -8.71 -0.77 -15.52
N ALA A 34 -8.95 -1.91 -16.17
CA ALA A 34 -9.93 -2.89 -15.71
C ALA A 34 -9.57 -3.43 -14.32
N ASN A 35 -8.29 -3.66 -14.07
CA ASN A 35 -7.79 -4.18 -12.79
C ASN A 35 -7.90 -3.13 -11.68
N ALA A 36 -7.56 -1.87 -11.95
CA ALA A 36 -7.74 -0.77 -11.00
C ALA A 36 -9.22 -0.60 -10.59
N ARG A 37 -10.13 -0.64 -11.58
CA ARG A 37 -11.59 -0.63 -11.33
C ARG A 37 -12.06 -1.82 -10.52
N LEU A 38 -11.48 -3.00 -10.74
CA LEU A 38 -11.82 -4.22 -10.02
C LEU A 38 -11.39 -4.12 -8.54
N VAL A 39 -10.20 -3.59 -8.26
CA VAL A 39 -9.74 -3.30 -6.88
C VAL A 39 -10.67 -2.31 -6.20
N ASN A 40 -10.97 -1.18 -6.84
CA ASN A 40 -11.92 -0.19 -6.31
C ASN A 40 -13.29 -0.82 -6.02
N LYS A 41 -13.78 -1.70 -6.89
CA LYS A 41 -15.04 -2.43 -6.69
C LYS A 41 -14.99 -3.37 -5.47
N ALA A 42 -13.88 -4.09 -5.29
CA ALA A 42 -13.71 -5.03 -4.19
C ALA A 42 -13.80 -4.37 -2.81
N PHE A 43 -13.36 -3.12 -2.71
CA PHE A 43 -13.35 -2.35 -1.47
C PHE A 43 -14.38 -1.22 -1.43
N ALA A 44 -15.33 -1.15 -2.39
CA ALA A 44 -16.35 -0.09 -2.45
C ALA A 44 -17.29 -0.01 -1.23
N TRP A 45 -17.30 -1.05 -0.39
CA TRP A 45 -18.02 -1.07 0.88
C TRP A 45 -17.43 -0.09 1.92
N ASN A 46 -16.13 0.24 1.82
CA ASN A 46 -15.46 1.23 2.67
C ASN A 46 -15.42 2.59 1.94
N LYS A 47 -16.15 3.58 2.46
CA LYS A 47 -16.26 4.92 1.82
C LYS A 47 -14.94 5.68 1.72
N GLY A 48 -13.98 5.36 2.60
CA GLY A 48 -12.66 5.98 2.63
C GLY A 48 -11.61 5.19 1.85
N PHE A 49 -11.97 4.08 1.19
CA PHE A 49 -11.02 3.24 0.49
C PHE A 49 -10.20 4.01 -0.54
N LYS A 50 -8.90 3.73 -0.57
CA LYS A 50 -8.01 4.22 -1.62
C LYS A 50 -6.88 3.22 -1.88
N GLU A 51 -6.69 2.93 -3.16
CA GLU A 51 -5.51 2.23 -3.64
C GLU A 51 -4.39 3.23 -3.88
N TYR A 52 -3.22 2.98 -3.32
CA TYR A 52 -1.98 3.72 -3.56
C TYR A 52 -1.04 2.85 -4.36
N PHE A 53 -0.94 3.10 -5.65
CA PHE A 53 -0.07 2.30 -6.52
C PHE A 53 1.40 2.43 -6.12
N ALA A 54 2.05 1.31 -5.80
CA ALA A 54 3.48 1.29 -5.48
C ALA A 54 4.32 1.65 -6.71
N VAL A 55 4.87 2.87 -6.76
CA VAL A 55 5.58 3.44 -7.91
C VAL A 55 6.75 2.55 -8.34
N LYS A 56 7.47 1.95 -7.39
CA LYS A 56 8.58 1.02 -7.65
C LYS A 56 8.21 -0.18 -8.53
N ALA A 57 6.95 -0.58 -8.58
CA ALA A 57 6.50 -1.71 -9.41
C ALA A 57 6.62 -1.40 -10.91
N THR A 58 6.28 -0.18 -11.32
CA THR A 58 6.39 0.29 -12.70
C THR A 58 6.51 1.81 -12.71
N PRO A 59 7.70 2.38 -12.56
CA PRO A 59 7.93 3.83 -12.46
C PRO A 59 7.83 4.51 -13.85
N ASN A 60 6.69 4.36 -14.50
CA ASN A 60 6.41 4.91 -15.82
C ASN A 60 5.37 6.05 -15.70
N PRO A 61 5.72 7.30 -16.08
CA PRO A 61 4.82 8.44 -15.92
C PRO A 61 3.49 8.31 -16.69
N TYR A 62 3.48 7.59 -17.81
CA TYR A 62 2.25 7.34 -18.56
C TYR A 62 1.30 6.44 -17.75
N LEU A 63 1.81 5.35 -17.19
CA LEU A 63 1.00 4.43 -16.37
C LEU A 63 0.52 5.07 -15.07
N LEU A 64 1.35 5.91 -14.44
CA LEU A 64 0.94 6.64 -13.23
C LEU A 64 -0.24 7.57 -13.51
N ARG A 65 -0.26 8.25 -14.68
CA ARG A 65 -1.40 9.09 -15.08
C ARG A 65 -2.66 8.27 -15.34
N ILE A 66 -2.54 7.10 -15.99
CA ILE A 66 -3.66 6.16 -16.18
C ILE A 66 -4.27 5.77 -14.82
N LEU A 67 -3.43 5.37 -13.87
CA LEU A 67 -3.90 4.95 -12.55
C LEU A 67 -4.51 6.12 -11.76
N LYS A 68 -3.98 7.34 -11.92
CA LYS A 68 -4.58 8.56 -11.38
C LYS A 68 -5.99 8.80 -11.91
N GLU A 69 -6.19 8.65 -13.21
CA GLU A 69 -7.53 8.76 -13.86
C GLU A 69 -8.51 7.71 -13.32
N GLU A 70 -8.03 6.55 -12.90
CA GLU A 70 -8.84 5.50 -12.25
C GLU A 70 -9.02 5.72 -10.73
N GLY A 71 -8.56 6.87 -10.19
CA GLY A 71 -8.74 7.26 -8.79
C GLY A 71 -7.69 6.74 -7.82
N CYS A 72 -6.62 6.09 -8.31
CA CYS A 72 -5.52 5.66 -7.46
C CYS A 72 -4.65 6.82 -6.98
N GLY A 73 -4.13 6.72 -5.77
CA GLY A 73 -2.97 7.46 -5.31
C GLY A 73 -1.68 6.73 -5.68
N VAL A 74 -0.56 7.17 -5.11
CA VAL A 74 0.76 6.55 -5.27
C VAL A 74 1.43 6.30 -3.93
N ASP A 75 2.09 5.14 -3.79
CA ASP A 75 3.04 4.86 -2.72
C ASP A 75 4.46 5.06 -3.23
N CYS A 76 5.20 5.96 -2.56
CA CYS A 76 6.58 6.32 -2.86
C CYS A 76 7.50 5.86 -1.74
N SER A 77 8.66 5.33 -2.10
CA SER A 77 9.68 4.87 -1.14
C SER A 77 11.00 5.66 -1.25
N SER A 78 11.10 6.62 -2.18
CA SER A 78 12.31 7.38 -2.45
C SER A 78 12.03 8.78 -3.00
N TYR A 79 13.05 9.65 -2.93
CA TYR A 79 13.02 10.99 -3.51
C TYR A 79 12.66 11.00 -4.99
N THR A 80 13.25 10.07 -5.76
CA THR A 80 12.99 9.97 -7.20
C THR A 80 11.53 9.62 -7.50
N GLU A 81 10.93 8.73 -6.70
CA GLU A 81 9.51 8.39 -6.84
C GLU A 81 8.60 9.57 -6.47
N LEU A 82 8.97 10.37 -5.45
CA LEU A 82 8.25 11.60 -5.12
C LEU A 82 8.31 12.63 -6.25
N LEU A 83 9.48 12.84 -6.87
CA LEU A 83 9.62 13.73 -8.02
C LEU A 83 8.81 13.26 -9.23
N LEU A 84 8.84 11.96 -9.53
CA LEU A 84 8.06 11.37 -10.61
C LEU A 84 6.56 11.55 -10.39
N SER A 85 6.10 11.32 -9.16
CA SER A 85 4.71 11.45 -8.77
C SER A 85 4.23 12.90 -8.86
N GLU A 86 5.03 13.86 -8.38
CA GLU A 86 4.78 15.29 -8.53
C GLU A 86 4.67 15.69 -10.01
N ALA A 87 5.58 15.23 -10.86
CA ALA A 87 5.55 15.48 -12.30
C ALA A 87 4.33 14.86 -13.01
N CYS A 88 3.73 13.82 -12.41
CA CYS A 88 2.45 13.24 -12.84
C CYS A 88 1.22 13.94 -12.22
N GLY A 89 1.45 14.98 -11.39
CA GLY A 89 0.40 15.81 -10.80
C GLY A 89 -0.21 15.25 -9.51
N PHE A 90 0.44 14.29 -8.83
CA PHE A 90 0.05 13.87 -7.49
C PHE A 90 0.53 14.84 -6.43
N SER A 91 -0.25 15.04 -5.38
CA SER A 91 0.09 15.88 -4.23
C SER A 91 -0.79 15.57 -3.03
N GLY A 92 -0.37 16.01 -1.84
CA GLY A 92 -1.17 15.88 -0.62
C GLY A 92 -1.49 14.42 -0.30
N SER A 93 -2.72 14.18 0.07
CA SER A 93 -3.24 12.86 0.44
C SER A 93 -3.33 11.86 -0.72
N ASP A 94 -2.93 12.23 -1.94
CA ASP A 94 -2.77 11.30 -3.05
C ASP A 94 -1.42 10.58 -3.02
N ILE A 95 -0.52 10.98 -2.13
CA ILE A 95 0.80 10.37 -1.97
C ILE A 95 0.88 9.72 -0.59
N MET A 96 1.19 8.44 -0.54
CA MET A 96 1.72 7.73 0.61
C MET A 96 3.25 7.69 0.48
N PHE A 97 3.98 7.98 1.56
CA PHE A 97 5.43 7.90 1.57
C PHE A 97 5.88 6.88 2.62
N SER A 98 6.29 5.71 2.17
CA SER A 98 6.65 4.55 2.99
C SER A 98 8.12 4.18 2.75
N SER A 99 9.03 4.83 3.47
CA SER A 99 10.46 4.59 3.39
C SER A 99 11.02 4.08 4.71
N ASN A 100 11.99 3.17 4.66
CA ASN A 100 12.67 2.62 5.84
C ASN A 100 14.11 3.11 6.00
N GLU A 101 14.75 3.56 4.93
CA GLU A 101 16.04 4.25 4.94
C GLU A 101 15.83 5.65 4.36
N THR A 102 15.46 6.60 5.22
CA THR A 102 14.92 7.89 4.80
C THR A 102 15.93 9.02 4.95
N PRO A 103 16.62 9.45 3.88
CA PRO A 103 17.45 10.64 3.89
C PRO A 103 16.66 11.91 4.21
N VAL A 104 17.34 12.95 4.70
CA VAL A 104 16.76 14.25 5.01
C VAL A 104 15.95 14.83 3.84
N GLN A 105 16.50 14.75 2.63
CA GLN A 105 15.86 15.28 1.43
C GLN A 105 14.55 14.58 1.08
N ASP A 106 14.47 13.25 1.29
CA ASP A 106 13.28 12.45 0.99
C ASP A 106 12.16 12.80 1.97
N MET A 107 12.48 12.83 3.26
CA MET A 107 11.55 13.19 4.33
C MET A 107 11.00 14.61 4.14
N LYS A 108 11.90 15.57 3.84
CA LYS A 108 11.51 16.95 3.58
C LYS A 108 10.63 17.07 2.34
N LYS A 109 10.98 16.39 1.24
CA LYS A 109 10.18 16.41 0.01
C LYS A 109 8.78 15.82 0.22
N ALA A 110 8.68 14.70 0.93
CA ALA A 110 7.38 14.10 1.27
C ALA A 110 6.52 15.07 2.09
N TYR A 111 7.13 15.74 3.08
CA TYR A 111 6.45 16.75 3.89
C TYR A 111 6.00 17.96 3.06
N ASP A 112 6.88 18.51 2.22
CA ASP A 112 6.60 19.67 1.37
C ASP A 112 5.47 19.39 0.35
N LEU A 113 5.34 18.13 -0.12
CA LEU A 113 4.24 17.68 -0.97
C LEU A 113 2.93 17.45 -0.20
N GLY A 114 2.94 17.49 1.13
CA GLY A 114 1.79 17.18 1.96
C GLY A 114 1.40 15.70 1.97
N ALA A 115 2.33 14.80 1.65
CA ALA A 115 2.11 13.36 1.61
C ALA A 115 1.75 12.79 2.99
N TYR A 116 1.02 11.68 3.00
CA TYR A 116 0.91 10.85 4.21
C TYR A 116 2.25 10.16 4.45
N ILE A 117 2.98 10.59 5.48
CA ILE A 117 4.28 10.03 5.84
C ILE A 117 4.07 8.84 6.78
N ASN A 118 4.68 7.72 6.45
CA ASN A 118 4.70 6.50 7.26
C ASN A 118 6.06 6.37 7.96
N LEU A 119 6.08 6.51 9.27
CA LEU A 119 7.29 6.34 10.09
C LEU A 119 7.57 4.86 10.31
N ASP A 120 8.76 4.43 9.94
CA ASP A 120 9.19 3.04 10.03
C ASP A 120 9.74 2.66 11.41
N ASP A 121 10.27 3.63 12.13
CA ASP A 121 10.92 3.44 13.42
C ASP A 121 10.60 4.58 14.39
N LEU A 122 10.68 4.30 15.70
CA LEU A 122 10.41 5.28 16.76
C LEU A 122 11.35 6.51 16.69
N THR A 123 12.59 6.33 16.26
CA THR A 123 13.57 7.42 16.09
C THR A 123 13.17 8.39 14.99
N HIS A 124 12.36 7.96 14.02
CA HIS A 124 11.85 8.81 12.96
C HIS A 124 10.92 9.94 13.49
N VAL A 125 10.36 9.82 14.69
CA VAL A 125 9.55 10.89 15.30
C VAL A 125 10.39 12.17 15.50
N ASP A 126 11.55 12.03 16.15
CA ASP A 126 12.44 13.18 16.35
C ASP A 126 13.10 13.61 15.04
N PHE A 127 13.43 12.66 14.18
CA PHE A 127 14.01 12.97 12.88
C PHE A 127 13.06 13.83 12.03
N LEU A 128 11.81 13.43 11.86
CA LEU A 128 10.81 14.20 11.10
C LEU A 128 10.57 15.57 11.72
N LYS A 129 10.41 15.65 13.06
CA LYS A 129 10.25 16.89 13.77
C LYS A 129 11.37 17.89 13.47
N ASN A 130 12.63 17.41 13.47
CA ASN A 130 13.80 18.28 13.28
C ASN A 130 14.02 18.66 11.81
N VAL A 131 13.61 17.82 10.86
CA VAL A 131 13.84 18.02 9.42
C VAL A 131 12.75 18.89 8.79
N ALA A 132 11.49 18.67 9.15
CA ALA A 132 10.36 19.26 8.45
C ALA A 132 9.21 19.73 9.38
N GLY A 133 9.10 19.18 10.57
CA GLY A 133 7.95 19.37 11.48
C GLY A 133 7.01 18.15 11.46
N ILE A 134 6.00 18.17 12.31
CA ILE A 134 5.02 17.08 12.43
C ILE A 134 3.74 17.47 11.69
N PRO A 135 3.29 16.68 10.69
CA PRO A 135 2.04 16.91 9.97
C PRO A 135 0.83 16.57 10.85
N GLU A 136 -0.32 17.14 10.52
CA GLU A 136 -1.58 16.86 11.23
C GLU A 136 -2.00 15.40 11.16
N THR A 137 -1.71 14.74 10.03
CA THR A 137 -1.99 13.31 9.79
C THR A 137 -0.67 12.57 9.57
N ILE A 138 -0.41 11.56 10.38
CA ILE A 138 0.84 10.78 10.35
C ILE A 138 0.56 9.29 10.45
N CYS A 139 1.33 8.48 9.77
CA CYS A 139 1.25 7.02 9.80
C CYS A 139 2.46 6.43 10.49
N CYS A 140 2.29 5.28 11.14
CA CYS A 140 3.39 4.48 11.66
C CYS A 140 3.27 3.04 11.18
N ARG A 141 4.43 2.44 10.84
CA ARG A 141 4.50 1.04 10.43
C ARG A 141 4.57 0.13 11.65
N PHE A 142 3.69 -0.84 11.68
CA PHE A 142 3.65 -1.89 12.68
C PHE A 142 4.40 -3.13 12.23
N ASN A 143 5.14 -3.74 13.15
CA ASN A 143 5.71 -5.07 13.03
C ASN A 143 5.15 -5.95 14.16
N PRO A 144 4.36 -6.99 13.86
CA PRO A 144 3.77 -7.85 14.89
C PRO A 144 4.80 -8.71 15.63
N GLY A 145 6.03 -8.81 15.11
CA GLY A 145 7.01 -9.78 15.62
C GLY A 145 6.56 -11.23 15.36
N GLY A 146 7.33 -12.20 15.85
CA GLY A 146 6.99 -13.61 15.73
C GLY A 146 7.01 -14.13 14.30
N THR A 147 6.34 -15.26 14.09
CA THR A 147 6.21 -15.90 12.77
C THR A 147 4.85 -15.57 12.18
N PHE A 148 4.84 -15.04 10.97
CA PHE A 148 3.64 -14.85 10.15
C PHE A 148 3.84 -15.66 8.86
N ASP A 149 3.50 -16.94 8.92
CA ASP A 149 3.77 -17.90 7.84
C ASP A 149 2.51 -18.13 6.99
N LEU A 150 2.56 -17.69 5.74
CA LEU A 150 1.58 -18.01 4.69
C LEU A 150 2.18 -18.89 3.59
N GLY A 151 3.33 -19.51 3.85
CA GLY A 151 3.93 -20.54 2.99
C GLY A 151 4.55 -20.05 1.69
N ASN A 152 4.88 -18.76 1.56
CA ASN A 152 5.48 -18.24 0.33
C ASN A 152 6.99 -17.93 0.44
N GLY A 153 7.59 -18.09 1.60
CA GLY A 153 9.03 -17.91 1.86
C GLY A 153 9.53 -16.46 1.75
N ILE A 154 8.62 -15.48 1.64
CA ILE A 154 8.97 -14.06 1.51
C ILE A 154 8.41 -13.31 2.71
N MET A 155 9.29 -12.91 3.62
CA MET A 155 8.95 -12.19 4.87
C MET A 155 8.05 -13.01 5.83
N ASP A 156 8.18 -14.32 5.83
CA ASP A 156 7.41 -15.24 6.69
C ASP A 156 7.78 -15.12 8.18
N ASN A 157 8.80 -14.34 8.51
CA ASN A 157 9.25 -14.17 9.89
C ASN A 157 9.41 -12.67 10.24
N PRO A 158 8.32 -11.96 10.60
CA PRO A 158 8.39 -10.54 10.98
C PRO A 158 9.33 -10.27 12.15
N GLY A 159 9.58 -11.25 13.00
CA GLY A 159 10.53 -11.14 14.13
C GLY A 159 11.98 -10.90 13.68
N ASP A 160 12.36 -11.35 12.49
CA ASP A 160 13.67 -11.12 11.89
C ASP A 160 13.70 -9.90 10.96
N SER A 161 12.54 -9.26 10.75
CA SER A 161 12.43 -8.09 9.90
C SER A 161 12.88 -6.83 10.63
N LYS A 162 13.65 -5.99 9.94
CA LYS A 162 14.05 -4.66 10.42
C LYS A 162 12.99 -3.58 10.25
N TYR A 163 11.81 -3.91 9.70
CA TYR A 163 10.77 -2.95 9.35
C TYR A 163 9.69 -2.86 10.42
N GLY A 164 9.37 -1.61 10.80
CA GLY A 164 8.23 -1.31 11.64
C GLY A 164 8.51 -1.41 13.15
N MET A 165 7.57 -0.92 13.91
CA MET A 165 7.57 -0.77 15.36
C MET A 165 6.75 -1.86 16.03
N SER A 166 7.15 -2.29 17.23
CA SER A 166 6.30 -3.11 18.12
C SER A 166 5.06 -2.32 18.58
N GLU A 167 4.09 -2.99 19.21
CA GLU A 167 2.91 -2.31 19.77
C GLU A 167 3.27 -1.30 20.86
N GLU A 168 4.29 -1.59 21.68
CA GLU A 168 4.79 -0.68 22.70
C GLU A 168 5.42 0.55 22.07
N GLN A 169 6.26 0.38 21.05
CA GLN A 169 6.87 1.47 20.30
C GLN A 169 5.82 2.31 19.56
N MET A 170 4.79 1.69 18.97
CA MET A 170 3.65 2.38 18.35
C MET A 170 2.89 3.23 19.38
N THR A 171 2.66 2.69 20.57
CA THR A 171 2.00 3.41 21.69
C THR A 171 2.81 4.64 22.10
N GLU A 172 4.14 4.50 22.23
CA GLU A 172 5.04 5.61 22.51
C GLU A 172 5.06 6.63 21.39
N ALA A 173 5.20 6.18 20.13
CA ALA A 173 5.22 7.05 18.96
C ALA A 173 3.94 7.91 18.88
N TYR A 174 2.77 7.31 19.04
CA TYR A 174 1.50 8.04 18.99
C TYR A 174 1.37 9.05 20.13
N THR A 175 1.75 8.67 21.35
CA THR A 175 1.75 9.58 22.49
C THR A 175 2.65 10.79 22.24
N ARG A 176 3.86 10.58 21.73
CA ARG A 176 4.81 11.64 21.40
C ARG A 176 4.31 12.52 20.25
N LEU A 177 3.78 11.92 19.19
CA LEU A 177 3.25 12.63 18.02
C LEU A 177 2.04 13.48 18.37
N MET A 178 1.13 13.01 19.23
CA MET A 178 0.01 13.82 19.75
C MET A 178 0.52 15.02 20.54
N ALA A 179 1.49 14.85 21.42
CA ALA A 179 2.11 15.94 22.17
C ALA A 179 2.80 16.96 21.25
N LEU A 180 3.22 16.56 20.05
CA LEU A 180 3.81 17.41 19.02
C LEU A 180 2.79 18.01 18.04
N GLY A 181 1.49 17.74 18.22
CA GLY A 181 0.39 18.38 17.48
C GLY A 181 -0.26 17.54 16.37
N ALA A 182 0.14 16.27 16.17
CA ALA A 182 -0.57 15.37 15.29
C ALA A 182 -1.99 15.07 15.83
N LYS A 183 -2.98 15.01 14.94
CA LYS A 183 -4.39 14.80 15.31
C LYS A 183 -4.95 13.49 14.77
N ASN A 184 -4.48 13.07 13.60
CA ASN A 184 -4.98 11.89 12.90
C ASN A 184 -3.85 10.90 12.68
N PHE A 185 -4.15 9.61 12.84
CA PHE A 185 -3.15 8.55 12.80
C PHE A 185 -3.51 7.50 11.77
N GLY A 186 -2.49 7.01 11.06
CA GLY A 186 -2.58 5.84 10.21
C GLY A 186 -1.77 4.69 10.78
N ILE A 187 -2.22 3.47 10.53
CA ILE A 187 -1.48 2.24 10.80
C ILE A 187 -1.11 1.61 9.46
N HIS A 188 0.11 1.16 9.31
CA HIS A 188 0.61 0.46 8.14
C HIS A 188 1.32 -0.83 8.58
N ALA A 189 1.27 -1.89 7.78
CA ALA A 189 2.14 -3.03 7.92
C ALA A 189 2.44 -3.65 6.56
N PHE A 190 3.67 -4.14 6.38
CA PHE A 190 4.09 -4.87 5.20
C PHE A 190 4.73 -6.18 5.63
N LEU A 191 3.99 -7.28 5.53
CA LEU A 191 4.38 -8.59 6.08
C LEU A 191 4.67 -9.63 5.01
N ALA A 192 4.21 -9.44 3.77
CA ALA A 192 4.43 -10.40 2.70
C ALA A 192 4.47 -9.74 1.33
N SER A 193 5.00 -10.46 0.35
CA SER A 193 5.02 -10.06 -1.06
C SER A 193 4.70 -11.25 -1.94
N ASN A 194 3.92 -11.02 -3.01
CA ASN A 194 3.53 -12.04 -3.98
C ASN A 194 2.80 -13.24 -3.38
N THR A 195 1.87 -13.00 -2.46
CA THR A 195 1.01 -14.06 -1.92
C THR A 195 -0.03 -14.47 -2.96
N VAL A 196 -0.17 -15.78 -3.19
CA VAL A 196 -1.15 -16.35 -4.12
C VAL A 196 -2.30 -17.04 -3.38
N THR A 197 -2.65 -16.54 -2.20
CA THR A 197 -3.79 -16.94 -1.38
C THR A 197 -4.73 -15.76 -1.14
N ASP A 198 -6.03 -16.04 -1.05
CA ASP A 198 -7.04 -15.03 -0.78
C ASP A 198 -7.14 -14.68 0.72
N ASP A 199 -6.46 -15.44 1.60
CA ASP A 199 -6.56 -15.30 3.06
C ASP A 199 -5.62 -14.25 3.65
N TYR A 200 -4.53 -13.90 2.96
CA TYR A 200 -3.50 -12.99 3.47
C TYR A 200 -4.06 -11.65 3.97
N TYR A 201 -4.84 -10.96 3.12
CA TYR A 201 -5.39 -9.65 3.50
C TYR A 201 -6.42 -9.72 4.63
N PRO A 202 -7.36 -10.67 4.64
CA PRO A 202 -8.27 -10.84 5.78
C PRO A 202 -7.55 -11.12 7.11
N GLU A 203 -6.47 -11.92 7.10
CA GLU A 203 -5.66 -12.19 8.28
C GLU A 203 -4.90 -10.96 8.75
N LEU A 204 -4.21 -10.27 7.83
CA LEU A 204 -3.53 -9.02 8.10
C LEU A 204 -4.50 -7.96 8.64
N ALA A 205 -5.67 -7.83 8.02
CA ALA A 205 -6.73 -6.91 8.47
C ALA A 205 -7.16 -7.22 9.90
N GLY A 206 -7.37 -8.48 10.25
CA GLY A 206 -7.69 -8.89 11.62
C GLY A 206 -6.63 -8.45 12.63
N ILE A 207 -5.35 -8.61 12.32
CA ILE A 207 -4.23 -8.17 13.16
C ILE A 207 -4.27 -6.64 13.34
N LEU A 208 -4.32 -5.88 12.24
CA LEU A 208 -4.24 -4.42 12.28
C LEU A 208 -5.49 -3.77 12.88
N PHE A 209 -6.67 -4.33 12.66
CA PHE A 209 -7.91 -3.81 13.25
C PHE A 209 -7.92 -3.98 14.77
N ASN A 210 -7.50 -5.14 15.28
CA ASN A 210 -7.33 -5.34 16.72
C ASN A 210 -6.26 -4.42 17.31
N LEU A 211 -5.16 -4.20 16.60
CA LEU A 211 -4.14 -3.23 17.01
C LEU A 211 -4.72 -1.81 17.08
N ALA A 212 -5.49 -1.39 16.07
CA ALA A 212 -6.11 -0.07 16.03
C ALA A 212 -7.01 0.18 17.24
N VAL A 213 -7.84 -0.80 17.60
CA VAL A 213 -8.69 -0.73 18.79
C VAL A 213 -7.86 -0.57 20.06
N ARG A 214 -6.79 -1.39 20.24
CA ARG A 214 -5.92 -1.31 21.42
C ARG A 214 -5.16 0.03 21.49
N LEU A 215 -4.62 0.52 20.37
CA LEU A 215 -3.92 1.81 20.33
C LEU A 215 -4.86 2.97 20.65
N HIS A 216 -6.07 2.97 20.08
CA HIS A 216 -7.10 3.96 20.42
C HIS A 216 -7.43 3.94 21.91
N GLN A 217 -7.66 2.75 22.49
CA GLN A 217 -7.96 2.61 23.93
C GLN A 217 -6.81 3.06 24.83
N LYS A 218 -5.56 2.77 24.46
CA LYS A 218 -4.38 3.12 25.27
C LYS A 218 -4.02 4.59 25.20
N THR A 219 -4.16 5.19 24.03
CA THR A 219 -3.61 6.54 23.76
C THR A 219 -4.67 7.62 23.53
N GLY A 220 -5.89 7.23 23.18
CA GLY A 220 -6.91 8.18 22.69
C GLY A 220 -6.66 8.64 21.25
N ALA A 221 -5.68 8.09 20.53
CA ALA A 221 -5.36 8.50 19.17
C ALA A 221 -6.54 8.26 18.21
N HIS A 222 -6.86 9.25 17.38
CA HIS A 222 -7.85 9.14 16.33
C HIS A 222 -7.26 8.40 15.12
N ILE A 223 -7.61 7.12 14.96
CA ILE A 223 -7.17 6.31 13.81
C ILE A 223 -8.02 6.67 12.60
N LYS A 224 -7.43 7.33 11.63
CA LYS A 224 -8.11 7.82 10.43
C LYS A 224 -8.11 6.77 9.31
N PHE A 225 -7.03 5.99 9.19
CA PHE A 225 -6.92 4.95 8.18
C PHE A 225 -6.03 3.79 8.62
N ILE A 226 -6.25 2.64 7.98
CA ILE A 226 -5.39 1.47 8.10
C ILE A 226 -4.96 1.06 6.70
N ASN A 227 -3.64 1.02 6.47
CA ASN A 227 -3.04 0.66 5.21
C ASN A 227 -2.55 -0.80 5.28
N LEU A 228 -3.19 -1.65 4.50
CA LEU A 228 -2.85 -3.07 4.38
C LEU A 228 -1.64 -3.31 3.47
N SER A 229 -1.05 -2.23 2.92
CA SER A 229 0.09 -2.27 2.02
C SER A 229 -0.14 -3.10 0.75
N GLY A 230 0.92 -3.67 0.20
CA GLY A 230 0.90 -4.59 -0.93
C GLY A 230 0.81 -6.05 -0.50
N GLY A 231 1.25 -6.94 -1.35
CA GLY A 231 1.35 -8.37 -1.04
C GLY A 231 0.55 -9.27 -1.97
N VAL A 232 -0.58 -8.81 -2.51
CA VAL A 232 -1.37 -9.59 -3.48
C VAL A 232 -0.51 -9.95 -4.68
N GLY A 233 -0.34 -11.25 -4.87
CA GLY A 233 0.50 -11.81 -5.90
C GLY A 233 -0.22 -12.01 -7.23
N VAL A 234 0.57 -12.43 -8.21
CA VAL A 234 0.09 -12.81 -9.53
C VAL A 234 0.58 -14.22 -9.89
N ALA A 235 -0.22 -14.94 -10.63
CA ALA A 235 0.17 -16.25 -11.13
C ALA A 235 1.14 -16.08 -12.31
N TYR A 236 2.40 -16.41 -12.12
CA TYR A 236 3.42 -16.39 -13.18
C TYR A 236 3.37 -17.63 -14.07
N LYS A 237 2.88 -18.75 -13.53
CA LYS A 237 2.83 -20.05 -14.23
C LYS A 237 1.39 -20.47 -14.46
N PRO A 238 1.09 -21.22 -15.52
CA PRO A 238 -0.27 -21.66 -15.84
C PRO A 238 -0.94 -22.49 -14.74
N GLU A 239 -0.15 -23.25 -13.97
CA GLU A 239 -0.62 -24.09 -12.87
C GLU A 239 -0.91 -23.33 -11.58
N GLN A 240 -0.43 -22.09 -11.45
CA GLN A 240 -0.68 -21.25 -10.27
C GLN A 240 -2.10 -20.70 -10.28
N ARG A 241 -2.74 -20.68 -9.10
CA ARG A 241 -4.03 -20.05 -8.91
C ARG A 241 -3.86 -18.51 -8.92
N SER A 242 -4.76 -17.84 -9.62
CA SER A 242 -4.90 -16.37 -9.49
C SER A 242 -5.72 -16.03 -8.25
N ASN A 243 -5.38 -14.94 -7.58
CA ASN A 243 -6.15 -14.41 -6.46
C ASN A 243 -7.52 -13.91 -6.94
N ASP A 244 -8.53 -14.07 -6.08
CA ASP A 244 -9.85 -13.46 -6.26
C ASP A 244 -9.93 -12.19 -5.40
N ILE A 245 -9.71 -11.04 -6.03
CA ILE A 245 -9.70 -9.75 -5.32
C ILE A 245 -11.07 -9.39 -4.72
N LEU A 246 -12.18 -9.90 -5.30
CA LEU A 246 -13.51 -9.69 -4.72
C LEU A 246 -13.70 -10.51 -3.45
N ALA A 247 -13.20 -11.75 -3.43
CA ALA A 247 -13.21 -12.59 -2.23
C ALA A 247 -12.31 -11.99 -1.14
N ILE A 248 -11.14 -11.47 -1.52
CA ILE A 248 -10.23 -10.74 -0.61
C ILE A 248 -10.94 -9.53 0.01
N GLY A 249 -11.57 -8.68 -0.81
CA GLY A 249 -12.28 -7.49 -0.34
C GLY A 249 -13.43 -7.82 0.61
N GLU A 250 -14.18 -8.90 0.34
CA GLU A 250 -15.25 -9.39 1.21
C GLU A 250 -14.69 -9.97 2.53
N GLY A 251 -13.56 -10.66 2.48
CA GLY A 251 -12.88 -11.16 3.67
C GLY A 251 -12.43 -10.03 4.61
N VAL A 252 -11.84 -8.97 4.05
CA VAL A 252 -11.45 -7.76 4.80
C VAL A 252 -12.69 -7.06 5.37
N ARG A 253 -13.78 -6.95 4.59
CA ARG A 253 -15.05 -6.38 5.05
C ARG A 253 -15.59 -7.09 6.28
N LYS A 254 -15.63 -8.41 6.27
CA LYS A 254 -16.08 -9.20 7.42
C LYS A 254 -15.27 -8.89 8.67
N LYS A 255 -13.96 -8.80 8.57
CA LYS A 255 -13.10 -8.42 9.69
C LYS A 255 -13.35 -6.99 10.16
N PHE A 256 -13.61 -6.07 9.25
CA PHE A 256 -13.96 -4.69 9.57
C PHE A 256 -15.28 -4.61 10.35
N GLU A 257 -16.31 -5.28 9.89
CA GLU A 257 -17.62 -5.35 10.55
C GLU A 257 -17.58 -6.08 11.91
N GLU A 258 -16.71 -7.09 12.04
CA GLU A 258 -16.51 -7.86 13.26
C GLU A 258 -15.75 -7.08 14.35
N ILE A 259 -14.74 -6.27 13.97
CA ILE A 259 -13.77 -5.70 14.91
C ILE A 259 -13.95 -4.18 15.06
N LEU A 260 -13.92 -3.42 13.97
CA LEU A 260 -13.90 -1.96 14.03
C LEU A 260 -15.29 -1.36 14.27
N VAL A 261 -16.33 -1.89 13.64
CA VAL A 261 -17.69 -1.37 13.82
C VAL A 261 -18.16 -1.44 15.26
N PRO A 262 -18.05 -2.58 15.99
CA PRO A 262 -18.41 -2.64 17.40
C PRO A 262 -17.56 -1.76 18.33
N ALA A 263 -16.31 -1.45 17.90
CA ALA A 263 -15.42 -0.55 18.63
C ALA A 263 -15.72 0.95 18.39
N GLY A 264 -16.75 1.27 17.59
CA GLY A 264 -17.08 2.65 17.24
C GLY A 264 -16.15 3.28 16.21
N MET A 265 -15.36 2.46 15.49
CA MET A 265 -14.34 2.88 14.50
C MET A 265 -14.79 2.57 13.06
N GLY A 266 -16.09 2.58 12.80
CA GLY A 266 -16.64 2.26 11.48
C GLY A 266 -16.40 3.30 10.39
N ASP A 267 -15.77 4.43 10.69
CA ASP A 267 -15.37 5.50 9.78
C ASP A 267 -13.90 5.39 9.31
N VAL A 268 -13.15 4.43 9.85
CA VAL A 268 -11.73 4.21 9.48
C VAL A 268 -11.63 3.85 8.00
N ALA A 269 -10.78 4.57 7.28
CA ALA A 269 -10.51 4.30 5.87
C ALA A 269 -9.55 3.10 5.71
N ILE A 270 -9.73 2.33 4.65
CA ILE A 270 -8.83 1.22 4.29
C ILE A 270 -8.00 1.63 3.08
N PHE A 271 -6.68 1.48 3.18
CA PHE A 271 -5.75 1.72 2.09
C PHE A 271 -5.03 0.44 1.70
N THR A 272 -4.62 0.37 0.43
CA THR A 272 -3.83 -0.74 -0.13
C THR A 272 -2.74 -0.19 -1.07
N GLU A 273 -1.68 -1.00 -1.32
CA GLU A 273 -0.51 -0.61 -2.14
C GLU A 273 -0.19 -1.72 -3.15
N MET A 274 -1.15 -2.11 -3.99
CA MET A 274 -1.09 -3.30 -4.85
C MET A 274 -0.30 -3.07 -6.14
N GLY A 275 1.02 -2.81 -6.07
CA GLY A 275 1.84 -2.56 -7.25
C GLY A 275 1.86 -3.72 -8.25
N ARG A 276 2.23 -4.92 -7.79
CA ARG A 276 2.35 -6.11 -8.64
C ARG A 276 1.03 -6.52 -9.29
N PHE A 277 -0.03 -6.55 -8.50
CA PHE A 277 -1.35 -6.95 -8.96
C PHE A 277 -1.92 -5.99 -10.01
N LEU A 278 -1.64 -4.68 -9.91
CA LEU A 278 -2.16 -3.68 -10.82
C LEU A 278 -1.41 -3.60 -12.15
N SER A 279 -0.09 -3.73 -12.16
CA SER A 279 0.69 -3.44 -13.36
C SER A 279 1.37 -4.66 -13.99
N LEU A 280 2.01 -5.53 -13.18
CA LEU A 280 2.92 -6.54 -13.73
C LEU A 280 2.25 -7.64 -14.54
N ILE A 281 0.98 -7.95 -14.30
CA ILE A 281 0.26 -8.95 -15.09
C ILE A 281 -0.12 -8.48 -16.50
N HIS A 282 0.07 -7.19 -16.77
CA HIS A 282 -0.33 -6.53 -18.01
C HIS A 282 0.88 -6.04 -18.85
N ILE A 283 2.04 -6.65 -18.63
CA ILE A 283 3.26 -6.39 -19.39
C ILE A 283 3.53 -7.52 -20.35
#